data_bce2eb3400ee49f6e889cc0014a8f8c8
#
_entry.id   bce2eb3400ee49f6e889cc0014a8f8c8
#
_cell.length_a   1.000
_cell.length_b   1.000
_cell.length_c   1.000
_cell.angle_alpha   90.00
_cell.angle_beta   90.00
_cell.angle_gamma   90.00
#
_symmetry.space_group_name_H-M   'P 1'
#
loop_
_entity.id
_entity.type
_entity.pdbx_description
1 polymer ?
#
loop_
_entity_poly.entity_id
_entity_poly.type
_entity_poly.pdbx_seq_one_letter_code
_entity_poly.pdbx_strand_id
1 'polypeptide(L)'
;MQEIKIRHGEPDDAAAIQQLYTHPDLYICTCQFPYPSVTMWKKRLLEFSEQNIPHFVATIDDQVAGHLALIIDNHPRRRHIVSFGIGVGAEYSGKGVGKLLIKTAIDYAFNWLAATRLELEVYSDNERGLHLYKKLGFEVEGVRRKAAFKEGKYCDVVMMSMLRTIE
;
A
#
# COMPACT_ATOMS: atom_id res chain seq x y z
N MET A 1 -5.50 22.61 10.05
CA MET A 1 -4.99 21.29 9.61
C MET A 1 -5.81 20.87 8.41
N GLN A 2 -5.18 20.54 7.28
CA GLN A 2 -5.91 20.08 6.10
C GLN A 2 -6.58 18.73 6.39
N GLU A 3 -7.85 18.61 6.03
CA GLU A 3 -8.62 17.38 6.23
C GLU A 3 -8.21 16.31 5.20
N ILE A 4 -7.89 15.12 5.66
CA ILE A 4 -7.62 13.97 4.80
C ILE A 4 -8.91 13.17 4.69
N LYS A 5 -9.41 12.97 3.48
CA LYS A 5 -10.58 12.14 3.21
C LYS A 5 -10.18 10.82 2.56
N ILE A 6 -10.81 9.72 2.98
CA ILE A 6 -10.66 8.42 2.35
C ILE A 6 -11.94 8.13 1.55
N ARG A 7 -11.75 7.66 0.33
CA ARG A 7 -12.82 7.16 -0.52
C ARG A 7 -12.36 5.95 -1.33
N HIS A 8 -13.31 5.28 -1.95
CA HIS A 8 -13.00 4.21 -2.90
C HIS A 8 -12.23 4.79 -4.12
N GLY A 9 -11.24 4.04 -4.59
CA GLY A 9 -10.52 4.40 -5.81
C GLY A 9 -11.33 4.03 -7.05
N GLU A 10 -11.32 4.90 -8.04
CA GLU A 10 -12.03 4.77 -9.30
C GLU A 10 -11.03 4.70 -10.48
N PRO A 11 -11.39 4.11 -11.63
CA PRO A 11 -10.53 4.11 -12.81
C PRO A 11 -10.10 5.51 -13.27
N ASP A 12 -10.91 6.53 -13.02
CA ASP A 12 -10.60 7.92 -13.36
C ASP A 12 -9.49 8.53 -12.48
N ASP A 13 -9.11 7.87 -11.39
CA ASP A 13 -7.97 8.26 -10.55
C ASP A 13 -6.61 7.91 -11.19
N ALA A 14 -6.59 7.19 -12.29
CA ALA A 14 -5.36 6.65 -12.91
C ALA A 14 -4.32 7.74 -13.21
N ALA A 15 -4.72 8.88 -13.77
CA ALA A 15 -3.81 9.97 -14.09
C ALA A 15 -3.20 10.60 -12.83
N ALA A 16 -4.01 10.80 -11.78
CA ALA A 16 -3.55 11.37 -10.51
C ALA A 16 -2.60 10.40 -9.78
N ILE A 17 -2.90 9.10 -9.78
CA ILE A 17 -2.03 8.08 -9.18
C ILE A 17 -0.73 7.97 -9.96
N GLN A 18 -0.79 7.92 -11.31
CA GLN A 18 0.40 7.91 -12.15
C GLN A 18 1.31 9.10 -11.82
N GLN A 19 0.74 10.28 -11.63
CA GLN A 19 1.51 11.48 -11.29
C GLN A 19 2.28 11.33 -9.98
N LEU A 20 1.72 10.68 -8.96
CA LEU A 20 2.43 10.39 -7.71
C LEU A 20 3.70 9.57 -7.96
N TYR A 21 3.62 8.56 -8.83
CA TYR A 21 4.72 7.65 -9.13
C TYR A 21 5.76 8.20 -10.11
N THR A 22 5.62 9.42 -10.59
CA THR A 22 6.70 10.10 -11.33
C THR A 22 7.85 10.53 -10.41
N HIS A 23 7.59 10.66 -9.11
CA HIS A 23 8.59 11.10 -8.14
C HIS A 23 9.47 9.93 -7.67
N PRO A 24 10.82 10.08 -7.71
CA PRO A 24 11.76 9.02 -7.31
C PRO A 24 11.53 8.49 -5.90
N ASP A 25 11.23 9.36 -4.94
CA ASP A 25 11.02 8.97 -3.54
C ASP A 25 9.87 7.96 -3.39
N LEU A 26 8.92 7.94 -4.31
CA LEU A 26 7.83 6.98 -4.26
C LEU A 26 8.14 5.70 -5.05
N TYR A 27 8.58 5.77 -6.31
CA TYR A 27 8.81 4.53 -7.06
C TYR A 27 9.99 3.71 -6.51
N ILE A 28 11.00 4.36 -5.89
CA ILE A 28 12.12 3.66 -5.26
C ILE A 28 11.68 2.84 -4.02
N CYS A 29 10.66 3.31 -3.30
CA CYS A 29 10.13 2.64 -2.12
C CYS A 29 9.06 1.58 -2.43
N THR A 30 8.72 1.37 -3.70
CA THR A 30 7.70 0.43 -4.16
C THR A 30 8.25 -0.47 -5.27
N CYS A 31 7.49 -1.48 -5.68
CA CYS A 31 7.84 -2.30 -6.84
C CYS A 31 7.47 -1.64 -8.18
N GLN A 32 7.28 -0.34 -8.21
CA GLN A 32 7.00 0.39 -9.45
C GLN A 32 8.29 0.80 -10.15
N PHE A 33 8.19 0.98 -11.47
CA PHE A 33 9.30 1.41 -12.31
C PHE A 33 9.29 2.92 -12.53
N PRO A 34 10.45 3.53 -12.85
CA PRO A 34 10.48 4.89 -13.39
C PRO A 34 9.65 4.98 -14.68
N TYR A 35 9.22 6.19 -15.03
CA TYR A 35 8.41 6.48 -16.21
C TYR A 35 7.05 5.74 -16.25
N PRO A 36 6.19 5.94 -15.24
CA PRO A 36 4.89 5.27 -15.16
C PRO A 36 3.96 5.73 -16.28
N SER A 37 3.12 4.81 -16.77
CA SER A 37 2.13 5.06 -17.82
C SER A 37 0.73 5.25 -17.22
N VAL A 38 0.02 6.28 -17.67
CA VAL A 38 -1.40 6.48 -17.31
C VAL A 38 -2.25 5.31 -17.81
N THR A 39 -2.01 4.82 -19.02
CA THR A 39 -2.74 3.68 -19.59
C THR A 39 -2.57 2.41 -18.75
N MET A 40 -1.34 2.14 -18.29
CA MET A 40 -1.07 1.00 -17.40
C MET A 40 -1.80 1.13 -16.06
N TRP A 41 -1.80 2.32 -15.45
CA TRP A 41 -2.53 2.56 -14.23
C TRP A 41 -4.03 2.43 -14.42
N LYS A 42 -4.59 2.95 -15.52
CA LYS A 42 -6.02 2.79 -15.84
C LYS A 42 -6.41 1.33 -15.97
N LYS A 43 -5.61 0.54 -16.68
CA LYS A 43 -5.82 -0.91 -16.80
C LYS A 43 -5.81 -1.59 -15.42
N ARG A 44 -4.85 -1.28 -14.57
CA ARG A 44 -4.74 -1.85 -13.22
C ARG A 44 -5.94 -1.49 -12.35
N LEU A 45 -6.42 -0.26 -12.39
CA LEU A 45 -7.59 0.16 -11.62
C LEU A 45 -8.89 -0.49 -12.12
N LEU A 46 -9.00 -0.71 -13.44
CA LEU A 46 -10.10 -1.50 -14.00
C LEU A 46 -10.04 -2.95 -13.51
N GLU A 47 -8.87 -3.58 -13.51
CA GLU A 47 -8.68 -4.93 -12.97
C GLU A 47 -9.05 -5.02 -11.48
N PHE A 48 -8.74 -4.00 -10.68
CA PHE A 48 -9.17 -3.94 -9.28
C PHE A 48 -10.70 -3.95 -9.17
N SER A 49 -11.38 -3.17 -9.99
CA SER A 49 -12.85 -3.13 -10.03
C SER A 49 -13.45 -4.47 -10.47
N GLU A 50 -12.92 -5.07 -11.53
CA GLU A 50 -13.40 -6.34 -12.06
C GLU A 50 -13.20 -7.52 -11.10
N GLN A 51 -12.11 -7.51 -10.35
CA GLN A 51 -11.76 -8.55 -9.37
C GLN A 51 -12.27 -8.27 -7.96
N ASN A 52 -13.03 -7.21 -7.76
CA ASN A 52 -13.48 -6.74 -6.45
C ASN A 52 -12.35 -6.56 -5.43
N ILE A 53 -11.21 -6.07 -5.90
CA ILE A 53 -10.07 -5.72 -5.03
C ILE A 53 -10.38 -4.39 -4.35
N PRO A 54 -10.44 -4.34 -3.01
CA PRO A 54 -10.66 -3.10 -2.30
C PRO A 54 -9.49 -2.14 -2.54
N HIS A 55 -9.81 -0.96 -3.06
CA HIS A 55 -8.83 0.07 -3.38
C HIS A 55 -9.29 1.40 -2.80
N PHE A 56 -8.45 2.04 -2.01
CA PHE A 56 -8.74 3.29 -1.32
C PHE A 56 -7.83 4.40 -1.83
N VAL A 57 -8.40 5.58 -1.94
CA VAL A 57 -7.69 6.81 -2.28
C VAL A 57 -7.84 7.78 -1.13
N ALA A 58 -6.73 8.38 -0.72
CA ALA A 58 -6.71 9.49 0.21
C ALA A 58 -6.60 10.79 -0.57
N THR A 59 -7.44 11.77 -0.23
CA THR A 59 -7.42 13.09 -0.83
C THR A 59 -7.18 14.18 0.21
N ILE A 60 -6.50 15.25 -0.22
CA ILE A 60 -6.37 16.50 0.50
C ILE A 60 -6.78 17.61 -0.47
N ASP A 61 -7.73 18.47 -0.09
CA ASP A 61 -8.28 19.52 -0.96
C ASP A 61 -8.71 18.96 -2.34
N ASP A 62 -9.39 17.80 -2.32
CA ASP A 62 -9.84 17.05 -3.49
C ASP A 62 -8.73 16.56 -4.44
N GLN A 63 -7.46 16.70 -4.07
CA GLN A 63 -6.32 16.15 -4.80
C GLN A 63 -5.91 14.80 -4.23
N VAL A 64 -5.61 13.83 -5.10
CA VAL A 64 -5.12 12.52 -4.69
C VAL A 64 -3.75 12.65 -4.04
N ALA A 65 -3.67 12.30 -2.77
CA ALA A 65 -2.45 12.36 -1.96
C ALA A 65 -1.77 11.00 -1.79
N GLY A 66 -2.53 9.92 -1.92
CA GLY A 66 -2.04 8.57 -1.80
C GLY A 66 -3.13 7.55 -2.07
N HIS A 67 -2.73 6.29 -2.17
CA HIS A 67 -3.65 5.19 -2.36
C HIS A 67 -3.15 3.90 -1.69
N LEU A 68 -4.08 2.95 -1.50
CA LEU A 68 -3.79 1.63 -0.96
C LEU A 68 -4.73 0.61 -1.58
N ALA A 69 -4.18 -0.52 -2.04
CA ALA A 69 -4.97 -1.67 -2.50
C ALA A 69 -4.76 -2.86 -1.58
N LEU A 70 -5.85 -3.54 -1.22
CA LEU A 70 -5.83 -4.79 -0.47
C LEU A 70 -5.73 -5.98 -1.43
N ILE A 71 -4.87 -6.91 -1.09
CA ILE A 71 -4.64 -8.14 -1.87
C ILE A 71 -5.06 -9.32 -1.01
N ILE A 72 -6.15 -9.98 -1.42
CA ILE A 72 -6.68 -11.14 -0.71
C ILE A 72 -6.06 -12.40 -1.31
N ASP A 73 -5.53 -13.29 -0.47
CA ASP A 73 -5.04 -14.59 -0.95
C ASP A 73 -6.24 -15.46 -1.40
N ASN A 74 -6.24 -15.86 -2.66
CA ASN A 74 -7.36 -16.61 -3.25
C ASN A 74 -7.32 -18.12 -2.96
N HIS A 75 -6.22 -18.62 -2.42
CA HIS A 75 -6.13 -20.05 -2.08
C HIS A 75 -7.06 -20.37 -0.89
N PRO A 76 -7.94 -21.38 -0.98
CA PRO A 76 -8.95 -21.67 0.06
C PRO A 76 -8.40 -21.77 1.49
N ARG A 77 -7.19 -22.31 1.64
CA ARG A 77 -6.53 -22.48 2.93
C ARG A 77 -5.81 -21.22 3.44
N ARG A 78 -5.82 -20.13 2.64
CA ARG A 78 -5.08 -18.90 2.92
C ARG A 78 -5.96 -17.64 2.82
N ARG A 79 -7.27 -17.80 2.68
CA ARG A 79 -8.23 -16.66 2.55
C ARG A 79 -8.27 -15.72 3.75
N HIS A 80 -7.76 -16.17 4.89
CA HIS A 80 -7.62 -15.36 6.10
C HIS A 80 -6.42 -14.39 6.04
N ILE A 81 -5.61 -14.47 4.98
CA ILE A 81 -4.44 -13.62 4.78
C ILE A 81 -4.77 -12.51 3.80
N VAL A 82 -4.52 -11.29 4.22
CA VAL A 82 -4.62 -10.10 3.37
C VAL A 82 -3.28 -9.37 3.40
N SER A 83 -2.81 -8.94 2.25
CA SER A 83 -1.68 -8.04 2.13
C SER A 83 -2.11 -6.72 1.50
N PHE A 84 -1.23 -5.75 1.42
CA PHE A 84 -1.54 -4.48 0.76
C PHE A 84 -0.32 -3.85 0.09
N GLY A 85 -0.60 -3.08 -0.95
CA GLY A 85 0.33 -2.13 -1.53
C GLY A 85 -0.13 -0.71 -1.25
N ILE A 86 0.79 0.17 -0.92
CA ILE A 86 0.52 1.56 -0.58
C ILE A 86 1.50 2.49 -1.29
N GLY A 87 1.00 3.66 -1.71
CA GLY A 87 1.81 4.76 -2.19
C GLY A 87 1.28 6.09 -1.69
N VAL A 88 2.17 6.92 -1.15
CA VAL A 88 1.87 8.29 -0.73
C VAL A 88 2.76 9.24 -1.50
N GLY A 89 2.17 10.26 -2.11
CA GLY A 89 2.92 11.25 -2.87
C GLY A 89 3.97 11.97 -2.01
N ALA A 90 5.15 12.23 -2.58
CA ALA A 90 6.27 12.83 -1.85
C ALA A 90 5.89 14.17 -1.19
N GLU A 91 5.11 15.00 -1.87
CA GLU A 91 4.62 16.28 -1.35
C GLU A 91 3.63 16.17 -0.18
N TYR A 92 3.01 15.01 -0.02
CA TYR A 92 2.06 14.71 1.07
C TYR A 92 2.70 13.92 2.21
N SER A 93 3.98 13.70 2.11
CA SER A 93 4.75 12.95 3.09
C SER A 93 4.77 13.63 4.46
N GLY A 94 4.63 12.86 5.54
CA GLY A 94 4.61 13.41 6.91
C GLY A 94 3.30 14.09 7.33
N LYS A 95 2.30 14.14 6.46
CA LYS A 95 0.99 14.75 6.75
C LYS A 95 -0.05 13.77 7.33
N GLY A 96 0.33 12.51 7.57
CA GLY A 96 -0.57 11.51 8.15
C GLY A 96 -1.35 10.68 7.13
N VAL A 97 -1.15 10.88 5.83
CA VAL A 97 -1.86 10.17 4.75
C VAL A 97 -1.61 8.65 4.83
N GLY A 98 -0.35 8.23 4.93
CA GLY A 98 0.00 6.81 5.03
C GLY A 98 -0.59 6.16 6.28
N LYS A 99 -0.52 6.85 7.42
CA LYS A 99 -1.11 6.37 8.67
C LYS A 99 -2.62 6.14 8.54
N LEU A 100 -3.34 7.07 7.91
CA LEU A 100 -4.79 6.95 7.76
C LEU A 100 -5.17 5.83 6.79
N LEU A 101 -4.47 5.72 5.65
CA LEU A 101 -4.68 4.62 4.69
C LEU A 101 -4.44 3.25 5.34
N ILE A 102 -3.37 3.08 6.11
CA ILE A 102 -3.07 1.81 6.78
C ILE A 102 -4.11 1.49 7.85
N LYS A 103 -4.56 2.47 8.63
CA LYS A 103 -5.65 2.28 9.60
C LYS A 103 -6.95 1.84 8.92
N THR A 104 -7.27 2.41 7.77
CA THR A 104 -8.40 2.00 6.95
C THR A 104 -8.23 0.55 6.48
N ALA A 105 -7.04 0.18 6.03
CA ALA A 105 -6.74 -1.20 5.63
C ALA A 105 -6.89 -2.20 6.79
N ILE A 106 -6.42 -1.87 7.98
CA ILE A 106 -6.54 -2.69 9.18
C ILE A 106 -8.02 -2.91 9.53
N ASP A 107 -8.78 -1.83 9.60
CA ASP A 107 -10.22 -1.91 9.89
C ASP A 107 -10.95 -2.75 8.83
N TYR A 108 -10.70 -2.47 7.57
CA TYR A 108 -11.39 -3.16 6.47
C TYR A 108 -11.04 -4.65 6.41
N ALA A 109 -9.76 -5.00 6.55
CA ALA A 109 -9.32 -6.39 6.53
C ALA A 109 -9.93 -7.19 7.70
N PHE A 110 -9.87 -6.67 8.91
CA PHE A 110 -10.26 -7.41 10.11
C PHE A 110 -11.77 -7.39 10.38
N ASN A 111 -12.46 -6.31 10.06
CA ASN A 111 -13.87 -6.16 10.39
C ASN A 111 -14.82 -6.46 9.21
N TRP A 112 -14.31 -6.46 7.97
CA TRP A 112 -15.16 -6.64 6.79
C TRP A 112 -14.74 -7.82 5.90
N LEU A 113 -13.47 -8.20 5.86
CA LEU A 113 -12.97 -9.31 5.06
C LEU A 113 -12.73 -10.59 5.87
N ALA A 114 -13.03 -10.60 7.16
CA ALA A 114 -12.76 -11.71 8.07
C ALA A 114 -11.29 -12.16 8.08
N ALA A 115 -10.35 -11.27 7.76
CA ALA A 115 -8.94 -11.57 7.85
C ALA A 115 -8.53 -11.79 9.31
N THR A 116 -7.60 -12.70 9.55
CA THR A 116 -6.95 -12.88 10.84
C THR A 116 -5.47 -12.53 10.79
N ARG A 117 -4.96 -12.27 9.58
CA ARG A 117 -3.59 -11.88 9.32
C ARG A 117 -3.54 -10.80 8.25
N LEU A 118 -2.91 -9.68 8.58
CA LEU A 118 -2.57 -8.62 7.64
C LEU A 118 -1.05 -8.56 7.53
N GLU A 119 -0.52 -8.68 6.31
CA GLU A 119 0.93 -8.72 6.08
C GLU A 119 1.38 -7.73 5.04
N LEU A 120 2.64 -7.36 5.09
CA LEU A 120 3.28 -6.46 4.14
C LEU A 120 4.72 -6.84 3.89
N GLU A 121 5.24 -6.37 2.78
CA GLU A 121 6.66 -6.37 2.44
C GLU A 121 7.16 -4.93 2.36
N VAL A 122 8.33 -4.68 2.92
CA VAL A 122 8.97 -3.37 2.88
C VAL A 122 10.47 -3.51 2.65
N TYR A 123 11.04 -2.66 1.80
CA TYR A 123 12.49 -2.66 1.60
C TYR A 123 13.23 -2.33 2.89
N SER A 124 14.33 -3.04 3.15
CA SER A 124 15.11 -2.89 4.38
C SER A 124 15.70 -1.49 4.57
N ASP A 125 15.88 -0.74 3.48
CA ASP A 125 16.37 0.64 3.50
C ASP A 125 15.24 1.69 3.58
N ASN A 126 13.98 1.28 3.58
CA ASN A 126 12.84 2.16 3.80
C ASN A 126 12.59 2.35 5.31
N GLU A 127 13.47 3.09 5.96
CA GLU A 127 13.41 3.33 7.42
C GLU A 127 12.10 4.00 7.85
N ARG A 128 11.59 4.90 7.02
CA ARG A 128 10.33 5.60 7.27
C ARG A 128 9.13 4.66 7.27
N GLY A 129 9.03 3.78 6.28
CA GLY A 129 7.99 2.76 6.20
C GLY A 129 8.08 1.79 7.39
N LEU A 130 9.27 1.28 7.69
CA LEU A 130 9.51 0.39 8.84
C LEU A 130 9.07 1.02 10.16
N HIS A 131 9.43 2.28 10.39
CA HIS A 131 9.04 3.01 11.59
C HIS A 131 7.51 3.15 11.69
N LEU A 132 6.84 3.55 10.59
CA LEU A 132 5.40 3.71 10.56
C LEU A 132 4.66 2.40 10.83
N TYR A 133 5.08 1.30 10.20
CA TYR A 133 4.45 0.00 10.38
C TYR A 133 4.61 -0.51 11.82
N LYS A 134 5.80 -0.41 12.39
CA LYS A 134 6.04 -0.76 13.80
C LYS A 134 5.18 0.05 14.75
N LYS A 135 5.08 1.36 14.51
CA LYS A 135 4.24 2.26 15.33
C LYS A 135 2.76 1.90 15.26
N LEU A 136 2.29 1.33 14.14
CA LEU A 136 0.91 0.88 13.97
C LEU A 136 0.65 -0.52 14.51
N GLY A 137 1.68 -1.23 14.98
CA GLY A 137 1.54 -2.53 15.62
C GLY A 137 1.95 -3.72 14.75
N PHE A 138 2.55 -3.49 13.57
CA PHE A 138 3.13 -4.57 12.79
C PHE A 138 4.44 -5.05 13.40
N GLU A 139 4.66 -6.35 13.37
CA GLU A 139 5.86 -7.02 13.87
C GLU A 139 6.69 -7.58 12.72
N VAL A 140 8.02 -7.53 12.86
CA VAL A 140 8.93 -8.13 11.88
C VAL A 140 8.92 -9.65 12.05
N GLU A 141 8.70 -10.37 10.96
CA GLU A 141 8.77 -11.85 10.94
C GLU A 141 10.06 -12.38 10.35
N GLY A 142 10.73 -11.61 9.53
CA GLY A 142 11.99 -12.02 8.91
C GLY A 142 12.43 -11.09 7.81
N VAL A 143 13.59 -11.43 7.22
CA VAL A 143 14.21 -10.69 6.13
C VAL A 143 14.50 -11.64 4.98
N ARG A 144 14.02 -11.31 3.80
CA ARG A 144 14.33 -12.00 2.55
C ARG A 144 15.53 -11.33 1.91
N ARG A 145 16.68 -12.00 1.92
CA ARG A 145 17.93 -11.44 1.41
C ARG A 145 17.91 -11.36 -0.11
N LYS A 146 18.38 -10.24 -0.67
CA LYS A 146 18.44 -9.98 -2.12
C LYS A 146 17.12 -10.27 -2.85
N ALA A 147 16.00 -9.92 -2.23
CA ALA A 147 14.68 -10.27 -2.71
C ALA A 147 14.09 -9.25 -3.69
N ALA A 148 14.75 -8.12 -3.90
CA ALA A 148 14.38 -7.12 -4.89
C ALA A 148 15.61 -6.48 -5.53
N PHE A 149 15.38 -5.84 -6.69
CA PHE A 149 16.43 -5.14 -7.43
C PHE A 149 15.95 -3.72 -7.75
N LYS A 150 16.72 -2.73 -7.38
CA LYS A 150 16.45 -1.32 -7.67
C LYS A 150 17.73 -0.53 -7.80
N GLU A 151 17.75 0.48 -8.64
CA GLU A 151 18.89 1.38 -8.84
C GLU A 151 20.23 0.64 -9.04
N GLY A 152 20.20 -0.45 -9.80
CA GLY A 152 21.38 -1.26 -10.10
C GLY A 152 21.89 -2.15 -8.95
N LYS A 153 21.12 -2.31 -7.87
CA LYS A 153 21.52 -3.09 -6.70
C LYS A 153 20.41 -4.03 -6.22
N TYR A 154 20.84 -5.17 -5.68
CA TYR A 154 19.93 -6.02 -4.91
C TYR A 154 19.72 -5.46 -3.52
N CYS A 155 18.49 -5.54 -3.05
CA CYS A 155 18.12 -5.13 -1.69
C CYS A 155 17.32 -6.23 -0.97
N ASP A 156 17.38 -6.19 0.35
CA ASP A 156 16.62 -7.09 1.21
C ASP A 156 15.19 -6.58 1.38
N VAL A 157 14.27 -7.49 1.63
CA VAL A 157 12.86 -7.20 1.89
C VAL A 157 12.51 -7.71 3.28
N VAL A 158 11.99 -6.82 4.11
CA VAL A 158 11.50 -7.14 5.45
C VAL A 158 10.04 -7.58 5.34
N MET A 159 9.73 -8.71 5.95
CA MET A 159 8.37 -9.23 6.08
C MET A 159 7.80 -8.79 7.43
N MET A 160 6.63 -8.17 7.40
CA MET A 160 5.94 -7.74 8.61
C MET A 160 4.48 -8.19 8.60
N SER A 161 3.92 -8.41 9.77
CA SER A 161 2.51 -8.78 9.91
C SER A 161 1.86 -8.21 11.17
N MET A 162 0.55 -8.21 11.12
CA MET A 162 -0.33 -7.97 12.25
C MET A 162 -1.35 -9.11 12.32
N LEU A 163 -1.44 -9.76 13.46
CA LEU A 163 -2.42 -10.81 13.71
C LEU A 163 -3.61 -10.25 14.49
N ARG A 164 -4.82 -10.60 14.04
CA ARG A 164 -6.02 -10.29 14.83
C ARG A 164 -6.09 -11.23 16.02
N THR A 165 -6.23 -10.68 17.21
CA THR A 165 -6.58 -11.45 18.39
C THR A 165 -8.05 -11.88 18.24
N ILE A 166 -8.29 -13.18 18.17
CA ILE A 166 -9.63 -13.75 18.19
C ILE A 166 -9.95 -14.01 19.67
N GLU A 167 -10.92 -13.29 20.20
CA GLU A 167 -11.49 -13.60 21.53
C GLU A 167 -12.49 -14.75 21.43
#